data_b788429dec792fab6e505736f04d85c4
#
_entry.id   b788429dec792fab6e505736f04d85c4
#
_cell.length_a   1.000
_cell.length_b   1.000
_cell.length_c   1.000
_cell.angle_alpha   90.00
_cell.angle_beta   90.00
_cell.angle_gamma   90.00
#
_symmetry.space_group_name_H-M   'P 1'
#
loop_
_entity.id
_entity.type
_entity.pdbx_description
1 polymer ?
#
loop_
_entity_poly.entity_id
_entity_poly.type
_entity_poly.pdbx_seq_one_letter_code
_entity_poly.pdbx_strand_id
1 'polypeptide(L)'
;MQAMSEWRRFCLLLGALDLFAGGVLVASPAFAQSVPAAEQAAQPFAFGDFTWLNGANRQTKPILDTPYFTPSFLLDVNLTESKAHPIDNTVVGSTALSRNDEFTLAFLGFGGDFHAGNARGRLMTQFGMRSTLVPRNDGSANRGEFDLATALRYLSEAYGGYHWDVLNGINLDVGIFMSYVGLFSYDNFENWMYLPSFTSDNTPWFFNGMRLQVFTSDKFKIEPWIINGWQSYGKFNELPGFGAQVLYRPTENVEMLSNDYVGWDTQDTPGRTRFHSDNSLELRYFHEAQNHIMDKAAFSLTADIGGEVGDGVEPFAGQTNVPSARCTTANPCEQDFLSAMAYNRFWFMDGHLAWTTGGGVMHNPGRYLVLAPTGNASPAGFPQPLGVAQASDPFAIAPGAPFDAYDYETGIQYMPDEQETWDIEVNHRQASVPYFAGHGGVTSPDGYSTTTTPKGWAPDLQKSDTRIILAFLLRF
;
A
#
# COMPACT_ATOMS: atom_id res chain seq x y z
N MET A 1 27.93 24.59 -7.48
CA MET A 1 27.84 25.18 -6.13
C MET A 1 26.39 25.20 -5.60
N GLN A 2 25.39 25.33 -6.45
CA GLN A 2 23.97 25.31 -6.04
C GLN A 2 23.50 23.93 -5.55
N ALA A 3 23.88 22.87 -6.24
CA ALA A 3 23.55 21.48 -5.84
C ALA A 3 24.06 21.07 -4.44
N MET A 4 25.19 21.64 -4.00
CA MET A 4 25.73 21.37 -2.65
C MET A 4 24.95 22.07 -1.52
N SER A 5 24.19 23.13 -1.82
CA SER A 5 23.38 23.82 -0.81
C SER A 5 22.05 23.10 -0.57
N GLU A 6 21.51 22.46 -1.58
CA GLU A 6 20.26 21.67 -1.48
C GLU A 6 20.49 20.34 -0.75
N TRP A 7 21.64 19.70 -0.97
CA TRP A 7 22.04 18.51 -0.20
C TRP A 7 22.13 18.80 1.31
N ARG A 8 22.56 19.99 1.70
CA ARG A 8 22.61 20.37 3.11
C ARG A 8 21.22 20.60 3.73
N ARG A 9 20.24 21.08 2.95
CA ARG A 9 18.84 21.21 3.42
C ARG A 9 18.15 19.86 3.53
N PHE A 10 18.41 18.96 2.58
CA PHE A 10 17.91 17.58 2.58
C PHE A 10 18.45 16.78 3.77
N CYS A 11 19.74 16.90 4.09
CA CYS A 11 20.33 16.26 5.28
C CYS A 11 19.80 16.83 6.61
N LEU A 12 19.34 18.08 6.65
CA LEU A 12 18.75 18.68 7.85
C LEU A 12 17.30 18.22 8.09
N LEU A 13 16.57 17.88 7.04
CA LEU A 13 15.22 17.29 7.15
C LEU A 13 15.26 15.81 7.56
N LEU A 14 16.24 15.05 7.07
CA LEU A 14 16.48 13.66 7.51
C LEU A 14 17.10 13.58 8.92
N GLY A 15 17.84 14.59 9.35
CA GLY A 15 18.46 14.66 10.68
C GLY A 15 17.50 14.72 11.87
N ALA A 16 16.20 14.91 11.62
CA ALA A 16 15.17 14.86 12.65
C ALA A 16 14.68 13.42 12.94
N LEU A 17 14.98 12.46 12.05
CA LEU A 17 14.68 11.02 12.21
C LEU A 17 15.85 10.21 12.81
N ASP A 18 17.05 10.78 12.90
CA ASP A 18 18.26 10.09 13.39
C ASP A 18 18.34 9.87 14.91
N LEU A 19 17.30 10.13 15.66
CA LEU A 19 17.30 9.91 17.12
C LEU A 19 17.18 8.44 17.55
N PHE A 20 17.05 7.49 16.60
CA PHE A 20 17.02 6.05 16.91
C PHE A 20 18.22 5.23 16.37
N ALA A 21 19.16 5.82 15.64
CA ALA A 21 20.30 5.12 15.05
C ALA A 21 21.65 5.41 15.71
N GLY A 22 21.68 5.59 17.01
CA GLY A 22 22.91 5.79 17.79
C GLY A 22 23.53 4.48 18.28
N GLY A 23 24.36 3.82 17.48
CA GLY A 23 25.15 2.67 17.99
C GLY A 23 25.72 1.72 16.94
N VAL A 24 26.42 2.21 15.93
CA VAL A 24 27.30 1.32 15.13
C VAL A 24 28.62 1.17 15.85
N LEU A 25 28.80 0.05 16.55
CA LEU A 25 30.08 -0.40 17.06
C LEU A 25 30.94 -0.94 15.91
N VAL A 26 32.05 -0.26 15.62
CA VAL A 26 33.10 -0.74 14.72
C VAL A 26 33.78 -1.90 15.40
N ALA A 27 33.53 -3.12 14.97
CA ALA A 27 34.25 -4.31 15.42
C ALA A 27 35.55 -4.48 14.63
N SER A 28 36.68 -4.49 15.34
CA SER A 28 38.00 -4.87 14.84
C SER A 28 38.04 -6.37 14.52
N PRO A 29 38.84 -6.85 13.54
CA PRO A 29 38.92 -8.28 13.22
C PRO A 29 39.67 -9.04 14.31
N ALA A 30 38.95 -9.88 15.03
CA ALA A 30 39.54 -10.85 15.92
C ALA A 30 39.67 -12.23 15.24
N PHE A 31 40.82 -12.86 15.46
CA PHE A 31 41.25 -14.14 14.92
C PHE A 31 40.24 -15.27 15.11
N ALA A 32 40.18 -16.15 14.12
CA ALA A 32 39.39 -17.37 14.14
C ALA A 32 39.75 -18.29 15.30
N GLN A 33 38.88 -18.39 16.29
CA GLN A 33 38.82 -19.51 17.21
C GLN A 33 37.70 -20.46 16.75
N SER A 34 37.96 -21.76 16.86
CA SER A 34 36.99 -22.83 16.52
C SER A 34 35.66 -22.60 17.19
N VAL A 35 34.66 -22.32 16.38
CA VAL A 35 33.26 -22.12 16.82
C VAL A 35 32.71 -23.47 17.30
N PRO A 36 32.19 -23.60 18.54
CA PRO A 36 31.35 -24.71 18.94
C PRO A 36 30.17 -24.81 17.99
N ALA A 37 29.60 -26.01 17.79
CA ALA A 37 28.45 -26.26 16.93
C ALA A 37 27.45 -25.13 17.07
N ALA A 38 27.17 -24.44 15.95
CA ALA A 38 26.35 -23.27 15.92
C ALA A 38 25.00 -23.57 16.61
N GLU A 39 24.71 -22.86 17.69
CA GLU A 39 23.38 -22.74 18.23
C GLU A 39 22.53 -22.25 17.06
N GLN A 40 21.52 -23.01 16.66
CA GLN A 40 20.69 -22.73 15.50
C GLN A 40 20.13 -21.32 15.70
N ALA A 41 20.47 -20.37 14.82
CA ALA A 41 20.05 -18.98 14.95
C ALA A 41 18.53 -18.96 15.16
N ALA A 42 18.05 -18.26 16.17
CA ALA A 42 16.63 -18.16 16.45
C ALA A 42 15.91 -17.57 15.21
N GLN A 43 14.85 -18.22 14.77
CA GLN A 43 14.08 -17.71 13.62
C GLN A 43 13.57 -16.30 13.93
N PRO A 44 13.66 -15.37 13.00
CA PRO A 44 13.19 -14.01 13.19
C PRO A 44 11.73 -13.99 13.67
N PHE A 45 11.46 -13.22 14.72
CA PHE A 45 10.13 -13.01 15.31
C PHE A 45 9.42 -14.25 15.85
N ALA A 46 10.13 -15.39 16.03
CA ALA A 46 9.52 -16.62 16.56
C ALA A 46 9.29 -16.61 18.08
N PHE A 47 9.62 -15.52 18.78
CA PHE A 47 9.51 -15.41 20.23
C PHE A 47 8.09 -15.05 20.73
N GLY A 48 7.15 -14.74 19.85
CA GLY A 48 5.80 -14.32 20.24
C GLY A 48 4.73 -14.62 19.17
N ASP A 49 3.48 -14.41 19.56
CA ASP A 49 2.31 -14.48 18.68
C ASP A 49 2.06 -13.11 18.03
N PHE A 50 2.18 -13.03 16.71
CA PHE A 50 1.95 -11.83 15.90
C PHE A 50 0.76 -11.97 14.94
N THR A 51 -0.06 -12.97 15.09
CA THR A 51 -1.25 -13.21 14.25
C THR A 51 -2.35 -12.16 14.45
N TRP A 52 -2.21 -11.34 15.49
CA TRP A 52 -3.14 -10.26 15.83
C TRP A 52 -2.86 -8.94 15.05
N LEU A 53 -1.70 -8.79 14.42
CA LEU A 53 -1.33 -7.57 13.69
C LEU A 53 -2.23 -7.34 12.47
N ASN A 54 -2.46 -6.10 12.13
CA ASN A 54 -3.08 -5.72 10.87
C ASN A 54 -2.08 -5.95 9.71
N GLY A 55 -2.58 -6.44 8.58
CA GLY A 55 -1.73 -6.77 7.44
C GLY A 55 -0.87 -8.03 7.62
N ALA A 56 -1.13 -8.85 8.65
CA ALA A 56 -0.42 -10.09 8.90
C ALA A 56 -1.30 -11.33 8.67
N ASN A 57 -0.70 -12.38 8.11
CA ASN A 57 -1.37 -13.66 8.00
C ASN A 57 -1.61 -14.27 9.40
N ARG A 58 -2.88 -14.55 9.70
CA ARG A 58 -3.27 -15.18 10.97
C ARG A 58 -3.11 -16.70 11.02
N GLN A 59 -2.85 -17.34 9.87
CA GLN A 59 -2.65 -18.79 9.81
C GLN A 59 -1.34 -19.17 10.50
N THR A 60 -1.42 -20.13 11.40
CA THR A 60 -0.26 -20.57 12.19
C THR A 60 0.57 -21.62 11.48
N LYS A 61 -0.04 -22.36 10.54
CA LYS A 61 0.61 -23.42 9.77
C LYS A 61 0.05 -23.49 8.36
N PRO A 62 0.89 -23.76 7.36
CA PRO A 62 0.40 -24.08 6.02
C PRO A 62 -0.32 -25.43 6.05
N ILE A 63 -1.39 -25.57 5.24
CA ILE A 63 -2.15 -26.82 5.12
C ILE A 63 -1.29 -27.90 4.44
N LEU A 64 -0.48 -27.50 3.48
CA LEU A 64 0.46 -28.36 2.78
C LEU A 64 1.83 -27.70 2.77
N ASP A 65 2.83 -28.44 3.20
CA ASP A 65 4.22 -28.03 3.11
C ASP A 65 5.08 -29.22 2.63
N THR A 66 5.87 -28.96 1.61
CA THR A 66 6.78 -29.96 1.05
C THR A 66 8.23 -29.46 1.12
N PRO A 67 9.24 -30.34 0.98
CA PRO A 67 10.63 -29.90 1.01
C PRO A 67 11.03 -28.85 -0.04
N TYR A 68 10.20 -28.61 -1.06
CA TYR A 68 10.53 -27.72 -2.18
C TYR A 68 9.47 -26.67 -2.46
N PHE A 69 8.26 -26.82 -1.94
CA PHE A 69 7.14 -25.97 -2.28
C PHE A 69 6.06 -25.95 -1.19
N THR A 70 5.70 -24.75 -0.75
CA THR A 70 4.59 -24.48 0.14
C THR A 70 3.51 -23.75 -0.67
N PRO A 71 2.42 -24.42 -1.08
CA PRO A 71 1.37 -23.80 -1.89
C PRO A 71 0.57 -22.76 -1.11
N SER A 72 0.00 -21.81 -1.84
CA SER A 72 -0.97 -20.84 -1.33
C SER A 72 -2.13 -20.72 -2.32
N PHE A 73 -3.32 -20.58 -1.78
CA PHE A 73 -4.56 -20.29 -2.53
C PHE A 73 -5.33 -19.19 -1.80
N LEU A 74 -5.84 -18.22 -2.55
CA LEU A 74 -6.59 -17.07 -2.04
C LEU A 74 -7.83 -16.86 -2.88
N LEU A 75 -8.96 -16.68 -2.21
CA LEU A 75 -10.23 -16.29 -2.81
C LEU A 75 -10.81 -15.12 -2.04
N ASP A 76 -11.21 -14.08 -2.74
CA ASP A 76 -11.87 -12.89 -2.22
C ASP A 76 -13.08 -12.56 -3.10
N VAL A 77 -14.25 -12.61 -2.51
CA VAL A 77 -15.53 -12.28 -3.15
C VAL A 77 -16.27 -11.28 -2.28
N ASN A 78 -16.78 -10.21 -2.89
CA ASN A 78 -17.58 -9.22 -2.19
C ASN A 78 -18.90 -8.92 -2.88
N LEU A 79 -19.83 -8.37 -2.12
CA LEU A 79 -21.03 -7.67 -2.55
C LEU A 79 -21.01 -6.31 -1.87
N THR A 80 -20.96 -5.24 -2.67
CA THR A 80 -20.88 -3.87 -2.17
C THR A 80 -22.14 -3.10 -2.56
N GLU A 81 -22.73 -2.42 -1.60
CA GLU A 81 -23.87 -1.53 -1.81
C GLU A 81 -23.47 -0.10 -1.47
N SER A 82 -23.40 0.78 -2.49
CA SER A 82 -23.17 2.22 -2.32
C SER A 82 -24.50 2.94 -2.23
N LYS A 83 -24.61 3.88 -1.31
CA LYS A 83 -25.79 4.77 -1.20
C LYS A 83 -26.06 5.60 -2.45
N ALA A 84 -25.05 5.82 -3.29
CA ALA A 84 -25.18 6.57 -4.53
C ALA A 84 -25.96 5.79 -5.60
N HIS A 85 -25.99 4.46 -5.52
CA HIS A 85 -26.61 3.57 -6.53
C HIS A 85 -26.23 3.98 -7.96
N PRO A 86 -24.93 3.98 -8.32
CA PRO A 86 -24.50 4.41 -9.64
C PRO A 86 -25.08 3.50 -10.73
N ILE A 87 -25.68 4.11 -11.78
CA ILE A 87 -26.38 3.38 -12.85
C ILE A 87 -25.47 2.46 -13.67
N ASP A 88 -24.16 2.68 -13.61
CA ASP A 88 -23.12 1.86 -14.26
C ASP A 88 -22.49 0.85 -13.30
N ASN A 89 -23.00 0.72 -12.08
CA ASN A 89 -22.52 -0.16 -11.03
C ASN A 89 -21.03 0.03 -10.71
N THR A 90 -20.46 1.21 -10.90
CA THR A 90 -19.03 1.46 -10.69
C THR A 90 -18.78 2.07 -9.32
N VAL A 91 -17.96 1.39 -8.51
CA VAL A 91 -17.39 1.94 -7.27
C VAL A 91 -16.09 2.67 -7.60
N VAL A 92 -15.91 3.86 -7.03
CA VAL A 92 -14.74 4.73 -7.22
C VAL A 92 -14.00 4.94 -5.91
N GLY A 93 -12.69 5.19 -6.00
CA GLY A 93 -11.84 5.52 -4.86
C GLY A 93 -11.57 4.32 -3.96
N SER A 94 -11.26 3.18 -4.54
CA SER A 94 -10.84 1.97 -3.83
C SER A 94 -9.96 1.10 -4.73
N THR A 95 -8.99 0.43 -4.15
CA THR A 95 -8.20 -0.61 -4.78
C THR A 95 -8.77 -2.01 -4.54
N ALA A 96 -9.69 -2.17 -3.58
CA ALA A 96 -10.33 -3.43 -3.25
C ALA A 96 -11.72 -3.59 -3.88
N LEU A 97 -12.47 -2.49 -4.05
CA LEU A 97 -13.84 -2.47 -4.57
C LEU A 97 -13.89 -1.93 -6.00
N SER A 98 -14.78 -2.49 -6.82
CA SER A 98 -14.97 -2.06 -8.22
C SER A 98 -16.42 -1.96 -8.67
N ARG A 99 -17.30 -2.81 -8.12
CA ARG A 99 -18.67 -2.98 -8.59
C ARG A 99 -19.65 -2.76 -7.46
N ASN A 100 -20.78 -2.16 -7.78
CA ASN A 100 -21.89 -1.93 -6.88
C ASN A 100 -23.03 -2.90 -7.20
N ASP A 101 -23.71 -3.40 -6.16
CA ASP A 101 -24.90 -4.27 -6.27
C ASP A 101 -24.67 -5.55 -7.10
N GLU A 102 -23.46 -6.06 -7.08
CA GLU A 102 -23.05 -7.27 -7.79
C GLU A 102 -22.12 -8.13 -6.93
N PHE A 103 -22.28 -9.46 -7.00
CA PHE A 103 -21.24 -10.36 -6.49
C PHE A 103 -19.99 -10.23 -7.36
N THR A 104 -18.92 -9.77 -6.75
CA THR A 104 -17.66 -9.47 -7.43
C THR A 104 -16.57 -10.42 -6.97
N LEU A 105 -15.97 -11.17 -7.90
CA LEU A 105 -14.69 -11.82 -7.67
C LEU A 105 -13.61 -10.75 -7.64
N ALA A 106 -13.23 -10.32 -6.43
CA ALA A 106 -12.21 -9.29 -6.25
C ALA A 106 -10.82 -9.85 -6.51
N PHE A 107 -10.51 -10.99 -5.91
CA PHE A 107 -9.20 -11.64 -6.03
C PHE A 107 -9.32 -13.16 -6.06
N LEU A 108 -8.61 -13.79 -6.98
CA LEU A 108 -8.33 -15.21 -6.99
C LEU A 108 -6.84 -15.40 -7.26
N GLY A 109 -6.12 -15.88 -6.27
CA GLY A 109 -4.68 -16.14 -6.34
C GLY A 109 -4.36 -17.59 -6.06
N PHE A 110 -3.39 -18.11 -6.77
CA PHE A 110 -2.77 -19.38 -6.44
C PHE A 110 -1.29 -19.34 -6.82
N GLY A 111 -0.50 -20.11 -6.10
CA GLY A 111 0.94 -20.16 -6.25
C GLY A 111 1.59 -20.68 -5.00
N GLY A 112 2.63 -20.01 -4.52
CA GLY A 112 3.29 -20.39 -3.27
C GLY A 112 4.76 -20.06 -3.23
N ASP A 113 5.41 -20.53 -2.19
CA ASP A 113 6.82 -20.35 -1.92
C ASP A 113 7.63 -21.56 -2.38
N PHE A 114 8.67 -21.30 -3.16
CA PHE A 114 9.63 -22.30 -3.64
C PHE A 114 10.91 -22.19 -2.81
N HIS A 115 11.47 -23.35 -2.42
CA HIS A 115 12.73 -23.42 -1.69
C HIS A 115 13.51 -24.67 -2.06
N ALA A 116 14.83 -24.52 -2.24
CA ALA A 116 15.75 -25.60 -2.53
C ALA A 116 17.13 -25.24 -1.97
N GLY A 117 17.46 -25.77 -0.81
CA GLY A 117 18.63 -25.30 -0.06
C GLY A 117 18.47 -23.81 0.27
N ASN A 118 19.43 -23.00 -0.13
CA ASN A 118 19.39 -21.54 0.09
C ASN A 118 18.69 -20.76 -1.03
N ALA A 119 18.36 -21.40 -2.16
CA ALA A 119 17.56 -20.77 -3.20
C ALA A 119 16.10 -20.68 -2.76
N ARG A 120 15.51 -19.53 -2.97
CA ARG A 120 14.11 -19.24 -2.62
C ARG A 120 13.39 -18.50 -3.75
N GLY A 121 12.09 -18.56 -3.76
CA GLY A 121 11.29 -17.81 -4.70
C GLY A 121 9.82 -17.84 -4.29
N ARG A 122 9.06 -16.92 -4.83
CA ARG A 122 7.61 -16.87 -4.68
C ARG A 122 6.96 -16.54 -5.99
N LEU A 123 5.90 -17.24 -6.30
CA LEU A 123 5.01 -16.94 -7.42
C LEU A 123 3.59 -16.93 -6.88
N MET A 124 2.89 -15.81 -7.03
CA MET A 124 1.47 -15.70 -6.76
C MET A 124 0.77 -15.04 -7.95
N THR A 125 -0.25 -15.70 -8.43
CA THR A 125 -1.12 -15.14 -9.46
C THR A 125 -2.17 -14.23 -8.85
N GLN A 126 -2.78 -13.37 -9.69
CA GLN A 126 -3.97 -12.60 -9.32
C GLN A 126 -4.94 -12.55 -10.51
N PHE A 127 -6.13 -13.06 -10.28
CA PHE A 127 -7.26 -12.96 -11.20
C PHE A 127 -8.39 -12.20 -10.51
N GLY A 128 -9.46 -11.90 -11.26
CA GLY A 128 -10.55 -11.07 -10.75
C GLY A 128 -10.28 -9.57 -10.93
N MET A 129 -11.04 -8.74 -10.24
CA MET A 129 -10.99 -7.30 -10.42
C MET A 129 -9.67 -6.66 -9.98
N ARG A 130 -8.97 -7.26 -9.01
CA ARG A 130 -7.66 -6.79 -8.54
C ARG A 130 -6.63 -6.73 -9.67
N SER A 131 -6.67 -7.69 -10.61
CA SER A 131 -5.80 -7.71 -11.79
C SER A 131 -6.01 -6.52 -12.76
N THR A 132 -7.03 -5.74 -12.55
CA THR A 132 -7.31 -4.51 -13.31
C THR A 132 -7.17 -3.27 -12.43
N LEU A 133 -7.75 -3.27 -11.23
CA LEU A 133 -7.81 -2.09 -10.36
C LEU A 133 -6.44 -1.56 -9.98
N VAL A 134 -5.49 -2.43 -9.66
CA VAL A 134 -4.17 -2.04 -9.19
C VAL A 134 -3.18 -1.86 -10.34
N PRO A 135 -2.99 -2.82 -11.28
CA PRO A 135 -2.04 -2.66 -12.37
C PRO A 135 -2.33 -1.48 -13.31
N ARG A 136 -3.59 -1.08 -13.48
CA ARG A 136 -3.92 0.13 -14.27
C ARG A 136 -3.30 1.41 -13.71
N ASN A 137 -2.92 1.41 -12.43
CA ASN A 137 -2.22 2.51 -11.77
C ASN A 137 -0.69 2.35 -11.87
N ASP A 138 -0.20 1.53 -12.80
CA ASP A 138 1.22 1.43 -13.13
C ASP A 138 1.74 2.79 -13.59
N GLY A 139 2.66 3.32 -12.82
CA GLY A 139 3.21 4.63 -13.12
C GLY A 139 4.07 4.67 -14.38
N SER A 140 4.58 3.54 -14.88
CA SER A 140 5.33 3.44 -16.14
C SER A 140 4.45 3.25 -17.37
N ALA A 141 3.13 3.35 -17.24
CA ALA A 141 2.21 3.24 -18.36
C ALA A 141 2.60 4.17 -19.51
N ASN A 142 2.51 3.67 -20.74
CA ASN A 142 2.88 4.38 -21.97
C ASN A 142 4.38 4.74 -22.12
N ARG A 143 5.26 4.08 -21.38
CA ARG A 143 6.72 4.21 -21.53
C ARG A 143 7.28 3.01 -22.31
N GLY A 144 7.92 3.30 -23.45
CA GLY A 144 8.45 2.28 -24.36
C GLY A 144 7.36 1.61 -25.21
N GLU A 145 7.76 0.56 -25.94
CA GLU A 145 6.90 -0.13 -26.90
C GLU A 145 5.96 -1.15 -26.24
N PHE A 146 6.37 -1.73 -25.10
CA PHE A 146 5.64 -2.82 -24.47
C PHE A 146 4.75 -2.33 -23.33
N ASP A 147 3.50 -2.77 -23.29
CA ASP A 147 2.55 -2.53 -22.20
C ASP A 147 2.84 -3.51 -21.05
N LEU A 148 3.60 -3.04 -20.07
CA LEU A 148 4.00 -3.82 -18.91
C LEU A 148 2.82 -4.14 -17.99
N ALA A 149 1.88 -3.21 -17.82
CA ALA A 149 0.70 -3.43 -17.00
C ALA A 149 -0.14 -4.58 -17.56
N THR A 150 -0.39 -4.63 -18.87
CA THR A 150 -1.10 -5.74 -19.50
C THR A 150 -0.32 -7.05 -19.41
N ALA A 151 0.99 -7.02 -19.59
CA ALA A 151 1.84 -8.22 -19.53
C ALA A 151 1.90 -8.84 -18.14
N LEU A 152 1.91 -8.02 -17.07
CA LEU A 152 2.21 -8.44 -15.71
C LEU A 152 1.00 -8.45 -14.77
N ARG A 153 -0.15 -7.95 -15.20
CA ARG A 153 -1.33 -7.76 -14.34
C ARG A 153 -1.87 -9.00 -13.64
N TYR A 154 -1.49 -10.20 -14.10
CA TYR A 154 -1.92 -11.46 -13.48
C TYR A 154 -0.92 -12.00 -12.45
N LEU A 155 0.12 -11.22 -12.12
CA LEU A 155 1.11 -11.55 -11.10
C LEU A 155 0.98 -10.56 -9.96
N SER A 156 0.63 -11.03 -8.76
CA SER A 156 0.73 -10.21 -7.54
C SER A 156 2.14 -10.23 -6.98
N GLU A 157 2.79 -11.39 -7.02
CA GLU A 157 4.20 -11.56 -6.62
C GLU A 157 4.90 -12.52 -7.58
N ALA A 158 6.11 -12.20 -7.98
CA ALA A 158 6.96 -13.06 -8.80
C ALA A 158 8.42 -12.69 -8.57
N TYR A 159 9.06 -13.34 -7.61
CA TYR A 159 10.47 -13.08 -7.30
C TYR A 159 11.25 -14.35 -7.04
N GLY A 160 12.55 -14.27 -7.23
CA GLY A 160 13.50 -15.29 -6.84
C GLY A 160 14.68 -14.68 -6.10
N GLY A 161 15.30 -15.49 -5.26
CA GLY A 161 16.36 -14.98 -4.40
C GLY A 161 17.18 -16.05 -3.72
N TYR A 162 17.97 -15.60 -2.76
CA TYR A 162 18.92 -16.44 -2.03
C TYR A 162 18.93 -16.06 -0.55
N HIS A 163 19.02 -17.06 0.30
CA HIS A 163 19.13 -16.95 1.76
C HIS A 163 20.56 -17.23 2.23
N TRP A 164 21.05 -16.45 3.19
CA TRP A 164 22.28 -16.70 3.92
C TRP A 164 21.99 -16.85 5.40
N ASP A 165 22.51 -17.93 6.01
CA ASP A 165 22.47 -18.18 7.45
C ASP A 165 23.52 -17.31 8.17
N VAL A 166 23.36 -15.99 8.10
CA VAL A 166 24.20 -14.99 8.74
C VAL A 166 23.33 -14.09 9.60
N LEU A 167 23.77 -13.76 10.83
CA LEU A 167 22.93 -13.11 11.84
C LEU A 167 21.69 -13.97 12.14
N ASN A 168 20.48 -13.37 12.07
CA ASN A 168 19.20 -14.10 12.14
C ASN A 168 18.61 -14.36 10.74
N GLY A 169 19.41 -14.28 9.71
CA GLY A 169 19.09 -14.49 8.31
C GLY A 169 19.27 -13.23 7.46
N ILE A 170 19.76 -13.42 6.23
CA ILE A 170 19.82 -12.40 5.19
C ILE A 170 19.19 -12.98 3.94
N ASN A 171 18.27 -12.24 3.30
CA ASN A 171 17.65 -12.62 2.04
C ASN A 171 17.89 -11.53 1.00
N LEU A 172 18.29 -11.92 -0.21
CA LEU A 172 18.28 -11.07 -1.38
C LEU A 172 17.25 -11.62 -2.35
N ASP A 173 16.24 -10.82 -2.71
CA ASP A 173 15.20 -11.20 -3.63
C ASP A 173 15.10 -10.18 -4.77
N VAL A 174 14.78 -10.64 -6.00
CA VAL A 174 14.64 -9.81 -7.20
C VAL A 174 13.37 -10.19 -7.94
N GLY A 175 12.56 -9.22 -8.32
CA GLY A 175 11.33 -9.44 -9.06
C GLY A 175 10.21 -8.48 -8.71
N ILE A 176 8.97 -8.99 -8.71
CA ILE A 176 7.73 -8.24 -8.38
C ILE A 176 7.30 -8.62 -6.98
N PHE A 177 6.99 -7.60 -6.19
CA PHE A 177 6.62 -7.72 -4.78
C PHE A 177 5.35 -6.93 -4.50
N MET A 178 4.59 -7.35 -3.50
CA MET A 178 3.65 -6.47 -2.83
C MET A 178 4.40 -5.32 -2.15
N SER A 179 3.73 -4.19 -1.96
CA SER A 179 4.33 -3.01 -1.35
C SER A 179 4.84 -3.29 0.05
N TYR A 180 5.96 -2.67 0.41
CA TYR A 180 6.42 -2.56 1.78
C TYR A 180 5.92 -1.28 2.46
N VAL A 181 5.37 -0.32 1.69
CA VAL A 181 4.82 0.94 2.20
C VAL A 181 3.35 0.73 2.56
N GLY A 182 2.95 1.19 3.74
CA GLY A 182 1.62 1.02 4.28
C GLY A 182 1.50 -0.15 5.25
N LEU A 183 0.50 -0.06 6.14
CA LEU A 183 0.21 -1.10 7.13
C LEU A 183 -0.74 -2.17 6.59
N PHE A 184 -1.71 -1.78 5.74
CA PHE A 184 -2.65 -2.74 5.16
C PHE A 184 -1.97 -3.62 4.11
N SER A 185 -2.19 -4.93 4.23
CA SER A 185 -1.75 -5.89 3.21
C SER A 185 -2.54 -5.74 1.92
N TYR A 186 -1.89 -6.08 0.82
CA TYR A 186 -2.54 -6.28 -0.49
C TYR A 186 -3.62 -7.37 -0.44
N ASP A 187 -3.42 -8.36 0.40
CA ASP A 187 -4.34 -9.45 0.69
C ASP A 187 -5.36 -9.03 1.75
N ASN A 188 -6.61 -8.79 1.37
CA ASN A 188 -7.66 -8.39 2.31
C ASN A 188 -7.88 -9.41 3.45
N PHE A 189 -7.55 -10.69 3.23
CA PHE A 189 -7.60 -11.73 4.26
C PHE A 189 -6.74 -11.42 5.49
N GLU A 190 -5.66 -10.68 5.32
CA GLU A 190 -4.71 -10.33 6.37
C GLU A 190 -5.11 -9.06 7.14
N ASN A 191 -6.07 -8.30 6.64
CA ASN A 191 -6.43 -7.00 7.18
C ASN A 191 -7.51 -7.09 8.27
N TRP A 192 -7.47 -6.13 9.19
CA TRP A 192 -8.49 -5.98 10.22
C TRP A 192 -9.85 -5.54 9.67
N MET A 193 -9.88 -4.86 8.53
CA MET A 193 -11.05 -4.43 7.78
C MET A 193 -10.92 -4.95 6.36
N TYR A 194 -12.04 -5.22 5.71
CA TYR A 194 -12.04 -5.62 4.31
C TYR A 194 -11.52 -4.49 3.40
N LEU A 195 -12.02 -3.28 3.62
CA LEU A 195 -11.60 -2.11 2.87
C LEU A 195 -10.43 -1.42 3.59
N PRO A 196 -9.27 -1.23 2.94
CA PRO A 196 -8.22 -0.40 3.52
C PRO A 196 -8.70 1.04 3.71
N SER A 197 -8.11 1.77 4.66
CA SER A 197 -8.32 3.21 4.78
C SER A 197 -8.12 3.91 3.43
N PHE A 198 -8.87 4.98 3.20
CA PHE A 198 -8.70 5.80 1.99
C PHE A 198 -7.29 6.39 1.88
N THR A 199 -6.62 6.61 2.99
CA THR A 199 -5.19 6.91 3.05
C THR A 199 -4.36 5.81 2.40
N SER A 200 -4.54 4.55 2.80
CA SER A 200 -3.83 3.40 2.24
C SER A 200 -4.12 3.18 0.76
N ASP A 201 -5.33 3.47 0.28
CA ASP A 201 -5.66 3.41 -1.14
C ASP A 201 -4.84 4.41 -1.98
N ASN A 202 -4.25 5.43 -1.36
CA ASN A 202 -3.40 6.43 -2.00
C ASN A 202 -1.89 6.19 -1.77
N THR A 203 -1.50 5.04 -1.22
CA THR A 203 -0.12 4.54 -1.15
C THR A 203 0.11 3.43 -2.18
N PRO A 204 1.37 3.04 -2.48
CA PRO A 204 1.63 2.03 -3.51
C PRO A 204 1.26 0.62 -3.03
N TRP A 205 0.86 -0.23 -3.98
CA TRP A 205 0.46 -1.60 -3.71
C TRP A 205 1.43 -2.65 -4.26
N PHE A 206 2.33 -2.29 -5.17
CA PHE A 206 3.34 -3.19 -5.71
C PHE A 206 4.61 -2.47 -6.10
N PHE A 207 5.70 -3.23 -6.14
CA PHE A 207 7.00 -2.78 -6.63
C PHE A 207 7.65 -3.83 -7.52
N ASN A 208 8.44 -3.38 -8.48
CA ASN A 208 9.32 -4.23 -9.26
C ASN A 208 10.77 -3.79 -9.05
N GLY A 209 11.62 -4.70 -8.59
CA GLY A 209 13.01 -4.38 -8.27
C GLY A 209 13.72 -5.44 -7.46
N MET A 210 14.46 -5.01 -6.47
CA MET A 210 15.29 -5.83 -5.60
C MET A 210 15.16 -5.38 -4.15
N ARG A 211 15.10 -6.33 -3.23
CA ARG A 211 15.16 -6.08 -1.78
C ARG A 211 16.24 -6.91 -1.11
N LEU A 212 16.82 -6.37 -0.06
CA LEU A 212 17.73 -7.08 0.82
C LEU A 212 17.14 -7.07 2.24
N GLN A 213 16.68 -8.23 2.75
CA GLN A 213 16.19 -8.36 4.12
C GLN A 213 17.35 -8.74 5.02
N VAL A 214 17.62 -7.98 6.06
CA VAL A 214 18.66 -8.24 7.06
C VAL A 214 18.02 -8.33 8.43
N PHE A 215 17.94 -9.53 8.98
CA PHE A 215 17.46 -9.77 10.34
C PHE A 215 18.65 -9.71 11.29
N THR A 216 18.85 -8.55 11.92
CA THR A 216 20.01 -8.33 12.81
C THR A 216 19.82 -8.99 14.17
N SER A 217 18.58 -9.29 14.54
CA SER A 217 18.19 -10.06 15.71
C SER A 217 16.83 -10.76 15.47
N ASP A 218 16.37 -11.52 16.44
CA ASP A 218 15.02 -12.11 16.47
C ASP A 218 13.89 -11.06 16.54
N LYS A 219 14.21 -9.78 16.80
CA LYS A 219 13.27 -8.67 17.03
C LYS A 219 13.38 -7.54 16.04
N PHE A 220 14.38 -7.52 15.17
CA PHE A 220 14.68 -6.35 14.37
C PHE A 220 15.10 -6.72 12.94
N LYS A 221 14.46 -6.08 11.96
CA LYS A 221 14.74 -6.22 10.53
C LYS A 221 14.99 -4.85 9.89
N ILE A 222 16.02 -4.80 9.02
CA ILE A 222 16.21 -3.69 8.08
C ILE A 222 16.10 -4.27 6.67
N GLU A 223 15.41 -3.55 5.78
CA GLU A 223 15.14 -4.03 4.45
C GLU A 223 15.29 -2.89 3.41
N PRO A 224 16.51 -2.62 2.91
CA PRO A 224 16.73 -1.70 1.81
C PRO A 224 16.22 -2.25 0.48
N TRP A 225 15.75 -1.33 -0.39
CA TRP A 225 15.17 -1.59 -1.68
C TRP A 225 15.79 -0.76 -2.79
N ILE A 226 15.90 -1.34 -3.98
CA ILE A 226 16.14 -0.65 -5.25
C ILE A 226 15.02 -1.08 -6.18
N ILE A 227 14.19 -0.13 -6.61
CA ILE A 227 12.95 -0.40 -7.35
C ILE A 227 12.84 0.50 -8.59
N ASN A 228 12.05 0.09 -9.55
CA ASN A 228 11.89 0.84 -10.80
C ASN A 228 11.23 2.20 -10.58
N GLY A 229 10.33 2.31 -9.62
CA GLY A 229 9.62 3.54 -9.25
C GLY A 229 8.43 3.25 -8.35
N TRP A 230 7.76 4.30 -7.93
CA TRP A 230 6.58 4.25 -7.08
C TRP A 230 5.40 3.59 -7.82
N GLN A 231 4.94 2.43 -7.32
CA GLN A 231 3.88 1.64 -7.94
C GLN A 231 4.11 1.46 -9.45
N SER A 232 5.25 0.89 -9.83
CA SER A 232 5.67 0.85 -11.21
C SER A 232 6.33 -0.47 -11.60
N TYR A 233 5.89 -1.05 -12.71
CA TYR A 233 6.58 -2.19 -13.32
C TYR A 233 7.85 -1.74 -14.06
N GLY A 234 7.84 -0.58 -14.67
CA GLY A 234 8.97 -0.03 -15.40
C GLY A 234 9.56 1.21 -14.75
N LYS A 235 10.67 1.68 -15.26
CA LYS A 235 11.34 2.88 -14.82
C LYS A 235 10.84 4.11 -15.59
N PHE A 236 10.62 5.23 -14.89
CA PHE A 236 10.12 6.47 -15.52
C PHE A 236 11.22 7.32 -16.12
N ASN A 237 12.29 7.56 -15.37
CA ASN A 237 13.39 8.44 -15.68
C ASN A 237 14.72 7.69 -15.59
N GLU A 238 15.84 8.40 -15.54
CA GLU A 238 17.16 7.77 -15.59
C GLU A 238 17.50 6.96 -14.33
N LEU A 239 17.09 7.43 -13.15
CA LEU A 239 17.42 6.81 -11.88
C LEU A 239 16.29 5.89 -11.39
N PRO A 240 16.61 4.78 -10.70
CA PRO A 240 15.64 3.97 -9.98
C PRO A 240 15.17 4.68 -8.71
N GLY A 241 14.09 4.17 -8.11
CA GLY A 241 13.70 4.52 -6.75
C GLY A 241 14.51 3.73 -5.71
N PHE A 242 14.68 4.32 -4.54
CA PHE A 242 15.32 3.71 -3.37
C PHE A 242 14.33 3.73 -2.20
N GLY A 243 14.30 2.64 -1.44
CA GLY A 243 13.46 2.54 -0.27
C GLY A 243 14.14 1.81 0.87
N ALA A 244 13.51 1.88 2.01
CA ALA A 244 13.90 1.11 3.18
C ALA A 244 12.68 0.79 4.04
N GLN A 245 12.66 -0.39 4.64
CA GLN A 245 11.74 -0.74 5.72
C GLN A 245 12.57 -1.05 6.96
N VAL A 246 12.14 -0.53 8.10
CA VAL A 246 12.63 -0.91 9.42
C VAL A 246 11.47 -1.48 10.22
N LEU A 247 11.62 -2.73 10.67
CA LEU A 247 10.63 -3.42 11.48
C LEU A 247 11.22 -3.77 12.85
N TYR A 248 10.55 -3.36 13.92
CA TYR A 248 10.97 -3.64 15.28
C TYR A 248 9.81 -4.18 16.14
N ARG A 249 9.98 -5.39 16.64
CA ARG A 249 9.05 -6.06 17.57
C ARG A 249 9.74 -6.27 18.92
N PRO A 250 9.71 -5.29 19.84
CA PRO A 250 10.37 -5.43 21.15
C PRO A 250 9.77 -6.53 22.02
N THR A 251 8.46 -6.72 21.92
CA THR A 251 7.66 -7.73 22.63
C THR A 251 6.59 -8.29 21.71
N GLU A 252 5.92 -9.35 22.08
CA GLU A 252 4.78 -9.91 21.34
C GLU A 252 3.54 -8.98 21.28
N ASN A 253 3.57 -7.87 22.02
CA ASN A 253 2.47 -6.91 22.12
C ASN A 253 2.73 -5.60 21.39
N VAL A 254 3.90 -5.42 20.78
CA VAL A 254 4.27 -4.15 20.15
C VAL A 254 4.98 -4.42 18.82
N GLU A 255 4.49 -3.78 17.77
CA GLU A 255 5.19 -3.62 16.50
C GLU A 255 5.39 -2.13 16.17
N MET A 256 6.57 -1.80 15.69
CA MET A 256 6.93 -0.51 15.12
C MET A 256 7.45 -0.73 13.71
N LEU A 257 6.91 0.01 12.77
CA LEU A 257 7.24 -0.09 11.35
C LEU A 257 7.55 1.31 10.82
N SER A 258 8.65 1.44 10.06
CA SER A 258 8.97 2.65 9.29
C SER A 258 9.31 2.25 7.87
N ASN A 259 8.65 2.88 6.91
CA ASN A 259 8.81 2.64 5.49
C ASN A 259 9.17 3.96 4.82
N ASP A 260 10.33 4.02 4.17
CA ASP A 260 10.83 5.22 3.53
C ASP A 260 11.04 4.99 2.03
N TYR A 261 10.84 6.04 1.26
CA TYR A 261 11.03 6.04 -0.18
C TYR A 261 11.61 7.36 -0.68
N VAL A 262 12.50 7.28 -1.68
CA VAL A 262 12.93 8.40 -2.49
C VAL A 262 13.09 7.97 -3.94
N GLY A 263 12.58 8.77 -4.89
CA GLY A 263 12.66 8.44 -6.31
C GLY A 263 12.39 9.62 -7.24
N TRP A 264 12.64 9.40 -8.54
CA TRP A 264 12.46 10.36 -9.63
C TRP A 264 11.45 9.83 -10.63
N ASP A 265 10.24 9.60 -10.17
CA ASP A 265 9.19 8.85 -10.85
C ASP A 265 7.98 9.71 -11.26
N THR A 266 8.14 11.01 -11.33
CA THR A 266 7.19 11.87 -12.03
C THR A 266 7.49 11.83 -13.52
N GLN A 267 6.52 11.32 -14.30
CA GLN A 267 6.67 11.11 -15.74
C GLN A 267 7.06 12.41 -16.46
N ASP A 268 8.05 12.31 -17.35
CA ASP A 268 8.59 13.43 -18.15
C ASP A 268 9.11 14.64 -17.34
N THR A 269 9.37 14.43 -16.05
CA THR A 269 9.82 15.48 -15.12
C THR A 269 11.03 14.98 -14.32
N PRO A 270 12.19 14.73 -14.97
CA PRO A 270 13.34 14.09 -14.31
C PRO A 270 14.02 14.94 -13.22
N GLY A 271 13.74 16.24 -13.17
CA GLY A 271 14.23 17.14 -12.12
C GLY A 271 13.40 17.13 -10.84
N ARG A 272 12.28 16.39 -10.82
CA ARG A 272 11.40 16.28 -9.66
C ARG A 272 11.76 15.05 -8.85
N THR A 273 12.00 15.25 -7.56
CA THR A 273 12.29 14.18 -6.59
C THR A 273 11.10 14.00 -5.68
N ARG A 274 10.62 12.77 -5.55
CA ARG A 274 9.61 12.35 -4.58
C ARG A 274 10.30 11.78 -3.35
N PHE A 275 9.77 12.05 -2.17
CA PHE A 275 10.08 11.34 -0.93
C PHE A 275 8.79 11.00 -0.19
N HIS A 276 8.80 9.92 0.55
CA HIS A 276 7.66 9.47 1.37
C HIS A 276 8.17 8.69 2.57
N SER A 277 7.55 8.90 3.74
CA SER A 277 7.78 8.14 4.96
C SER A 277 6.42 7.76 5.55
N ASP A 278 6.21 6.46 5.75
CA ASP A 278 5.03 5.85 6.37
C ASP A 278 5.47 5.18 7.65
N ASN A 279 4.89 5.54 8.79
CA ASN A 279 5.31 5.08 10.11
C ASN A 279 4.11 4.53 10.88
N SER A 280 4.25 3.30 11.37
CA SER A 280 3.16 2.60 12.06
C SER A 280 3.58 2.10 13.43
N LEU A 281 2.62 2.15 14.35
CA LEU A 281 2.68 1.55 15.67
C LEU A 281 1.46 0.65 15.87
N GLU A 282 1.70 -0.59 16.22
CA GLU A 282 0.66 -1.52 16.65
C GLU A 282 0.88 -1.97 18.09
N LEU A 283 -0.20 -1.98 18.87
CA LEU A 283 -0.18 -2.26 20.30
C LEU A 283 -1.32 -3.21 20.67
N ARG A 284 -1.02 -4.44 21.09
CA ARG A 284 -1.95 -5.32 21.76
C ARG A 284 -1.97 -4.96 23.23
N TYR A 285 -2.95 -4.19 23.67
CA TYR A 285 -3.05 -3.68 25.04
C TYR A 285 -3.87 -4.55 25.99
N PHE A 286 -4.58 -5.55 25.45
CA PHE A 286 -5.31 -6.54 26.22
C PHE A 286 -5.15 -7.93 25.59
N HIS A 287 -4.87 -8.93 26.43
CA HIS A 287 -4.83 -10.32 26.05
C HIS A 287 -5.10 -11.21 27.25
N GLU A 288 -6.24 -11.87 27.28
CA GLU A 288 -6.65 -12.86 28.26
C GLU A 288 -7.20 -14.10 27.57
N ALA A 289 -6.34 -15.07 27.23
CA ALA A 289 -6.70 -16.27 26.47
C ALA A 289 -7.78 -17.15 27.13
N GLN A 290 -8.07 -16.97 28.42
CA GLN A 290 -9.12 -17.70 29.13
C GLN A 290 -10.44 -16.93 29.23
N ASN A 291 -10.48 -15.69 28.70
CA ASN A 291 -11.67 -14.87 28.68
C ASN A 291 -12.45 -15.10 27.39
N HIS A 292 -13.38 -16.05 27.40
CA HIS A 292 -14.19 -16.38 26.21
C HIS A 292 -15.16 -15.29 25.74
N ILE A 293 -15.32 -14.19 26.51
CA ILE A 293 -16.14 -13.04 26.07
C ILE A 293 -15.31 -12.13 25.19
N MET A 294 -14.17 -11.63 25.67
CA MET A 294 -13.24 -10.80 24.92
C MET A 294 -11.81 -11.26 25.24
N ASP A 295 -11.16 -11.86 24.28
CA ASP A 295 -9.85 -12.49 24.46
C ASP A 295 -8.68 -11.57 24.12
N LYS A 296 -8.85 -10.65 23.16
CA LYS A 296 -7.81 -9.70 22.75
C LYS A 296 -8.39 -8.32 22.42
N ALA A 297 -7.56 -7.29 22.60
CA ALA A 297 -7.81 -5.97 22.05
C ALA A 297 -6.48 -5.32 21.62
N ALA A 298 -6.49 -4.70 20.45
CA ALA A 298 -5.32 -4.04 19.89
C ALA A 298 -5.67 -2.73 19.19
N PHE A 299 -4.68 -1.86 19.10
CA PHE A 299 -4.74 -0.55 18.47
C PHE A 299 -3.63 -0.44 17.42
N SER A 300 -3.92 0.18 16.29
CA SER A 300 -2.93 0.56 15.28
C SER A 300 -3.03 2.04 14.96
N LEU A 301 -1.88 2.66 14.72
CA LEU A 301 -1.75 4.04 14.29
C LEU A 301 -0.71 4.09 13.17
N THR A 302 -1.07 4.70 12.05
CA THR A 302 -0.13 5.00 10.96
C THR A 302 -0.16 6.49 10.67
N ALA A 303 1.00 7.06 10.37
CA ALA A 303 1.15 8.43 9.92
C ALA A 303 2.11 8.50 8.74
N ASP A 304 1.68 9.22 7.70
CA ASP A 304 2.46 9.42 6.48
C ASP A 304 2.84 10.88 6.31
N ILE A 305 4.06 11.07 5.84
CA ILE A 305 4.55 12.35 5.34
C ILE A 305 5.26 12.13 4.03
N GLY A 306 4.87 12.83 2.99
CA GLY A 306 5.49 12.76 1.68
C GLY A 306 5.49 14.09 0.97
N GLY A 307 6.22 14.17 -0.13
CA GLY A 307 6.25 15.37 -0.94
C GLY A 307 7.09 15.22 -2.18
N GLU A 308 7.01 16.22 -3.03
CA GLU A 308 7.86 16.35 -4.21
C GLU A 308 8.56 17.70 -4.21
N VAL A 309 9.81 17.74 -4.68
CA VAL A 309 10.63 18.93 -4.76
C VAL A 309 11.31 19.00 -6.13
N GLY A 310 11.40 20.21 -6.68
CA GLY A 310 11.99 20.47 -7.99
C GLY A 310 10.96 20.70 -9.09
N ASP A 311 11.40 21.23 -10.23
CA ASP A 311 10.57 21.55 -11.40
C ASP A 311 9.29 22.33 -11.07
N GLY A 312 9.42 23.34 -10.18
CA GLY A 312 8.34 24.26 -9.83
C GLY A 312 7.37 23.75 -8.77
N VAL A 313 7.75 22.73 -8.00
CA VAL A 313 6.99 22.29 -6.83
C VAL A 313 7.89 22.20 -5.59
N GLU A 314 7.31 22.42 -4.41
CA GLU A 314 7.94 22.23 -3.11
C GLU A 314 6.88 21.74 -2.11
N PRO A 315 7.25 20.86 -1.18
CA PRO A 315 6.35 20.50 -0.07
C PRO A 315 6.17 21.70 0.85
N PHE A 316 4.96 21.88 1.37
CA PHE A 316 4.61 22.96 2.32
C PHE A 316 4.85 24.38 1.79
N ALA A 317 4.74 24.58 0.48
CA ALA A 317 4.94 25.90 -0.14
C ALA A 317 3.82 26.90 0.18
N GLY A 318 2.68 26.45 0.70
CA GLY A 318 1.52 27.30 1.02
C GLY A 318 0.79 27.88 -0.19
N GLN A 319 1.11 27.45 -1.40
CA GLN A 319 0.51 27.89 -2.64
C GLN A 319 -0.27 26.75 -3.31
N THR A 320 -1.45 26.55 -2.84
CA THR A 320 -2.44 25.62 -3.41
C THR A 320 -3.31 26.33 -4.45
N ASN A 321 -4.07 25.58 -5.22
CA ASN A 321 -5.05 26.11 -6.19
C ASN A 321 -4.46 26.91 -7.35
N VAL A 322 -3.17 26.73 -7.64
CA VAL A 322 -2.51 27.42 -8.75
C VAL A 322 -2.37 26.48 -9.94
N PRO A 323 -2.88 26.83 -11.13
CA PRO A 323 -2.65 26.04 -12.35
C PRO A 323 -1.15 25.81 -12.58
N SER A 324 -0.74 24.62 -13.01
CA SER A 324 0.67 24.21 -13.18
C SER A 324 1.51 25.15 -14.03
N ALA A 325 0.91 25.82 -15.01
CA ALA A 325 1.57 26.83 -15.82
C ALA A 325 2.09 28.04 -15.03
N ARG A 326 1.70 28.19 -13.77
CA ARG A 326 2.15 29.26 -12.88
C ARG A 326 3.15 28.80 -11.81
N CYS A 327 3.37 27.51 -11.68
CA CYS A 327 4.36 26.98 -10.74
C CYS A 327 5.76 27.15 -11.34
N THR A 328 6.64 27.83 -10.65
CA THR A 328 8.02 28.09 -11.08
C THR A 328 8.96 27.87 -9.91
N THR A 329 10.25 27.72 -10.17
CA THR A 329 11.27 27.62 -9.10
C THR A 329 11.28 28.84 -8.18
N ALA A 330 10.89 30.02 -8.70
CA ALA A 330 10.79 31.25 -7.89
C ALA A 330 9.45 31.37 -7.14
N ASN A 331 8.43 30.63 -7.55
CA ASN A 331 7.09 30.60 -6.96
C ASN A 331 6.53 29.17 -7.06
N PRO A 332 7.02 28.26 -6.24
CA PRO A 332 6.66 26.85 -6.33
C PRO A 332 5.23 26.60 -5.85
N CYS A 333 4.58 25.61 -6.45
CA CYS A 333 3.30 25.09 -5.98
C CYS A 333 3.52 24.02 -4.90
N GLU A 334 2.59 23.97 -3.98
CA GLU A 334 2.60 22.99 -2.90
C GLU A 334 2.35 21.57 -3.43
N GLN A 335 3.23 20.66 -3.05
CA GLN A 335 3.16 19.24 -3.42
C GLN A 335 3.60 18.39 -2.25
N ASP A 336 2.65 18.10 -1.36
CA ASP A 336 2.88 17.24 -0.21
C ASP A 336 1.71 16.28 0.04
N PHE A 337 1.95 15.37 0.95
CA PHE A 337 0.99 14.37 1.43
C PHE A 337 1.19 14.23 2.94
N LEU A 338 0.15 14.54 3.68
CA LEU A 338 0.09 14.32 5.12
C LEU A 338 -1.11 13.46 5.42
N SER A 339 -0.92 12.36 6.11
CA SER A 339 -2.04 11.53 6.52
C SER A 339 -1.83 10.87 7.87
N ALA A 340 -2.93 10.47 8.47
CA ALA A 340 -2.93 9.59 9.62
C ALA A 340 -4.16 8.69 9.56
N MET A 341 -4.01 7.43 9.99
CA MET A 341 -5.11 6.50 10.20
C MET A 341 -4.95 5.77 11.53
N ALA A 342 -6.07 5.46 12.16
CA ALA A 342 -6.08 4.75 13.43
C ALA A 342 -7.22 3.75 13.48
N TYR A 343 -6.93 2.56 14.01
CA TYR A 343 -7.88 1.47 14.15
C TYR A 343 -7.80 0.86 15.52
N ASN A 344 -8.96 0.39 16.01
CA ASN A 344 -9.06 -0.42 17.19
C ASN A 344 -9.82 -1.69 16.89
N ARG A 345 -9.28 -2.84 17.30
CA ARG A 345 -9.87 -4.15 17.05
C ARG A 345 -10.03 -4.92 18.35
N PHE A 346 -11.18 -5.54 18.49
CA PHE A 346 -11.55 -6.39 19.63
C PHE A 346 -11.87 -7.79 19.13
N TRP A 347 -11.32 -8.81 19.77
CA TRP A 347 -11.60 -10.21 19.46
C TRP A 347 -12.42 -10.84 20.57
N PHE A 348 -13.35 -11.69 20.17
CA PHE A 348 -14.32 -12.35 21.00
C PHE A 348 -14.40 -13.83 20.62
N MET A 349 -14.92 -14.69 21.53
CA MET A 349 -15.21 -16.09 21.26
C MET A 349 -13.96 -16.86 20.80
N ASP A 350 -12.87 -16.71 21.55
CA ASP A 350 -11.56 -17.34 21.23
C ASP A 350 -11.00 -16.93 19.86
N GLY A 351 -11.25 -15.68 19.45
CA GLY A 351 -10.78 -15.12 18.18
C GLY A 351 -11.68 -15.38 16.97
N HIS A 352 -12.79 -16.11 17.14
CA HIS A 352 -13.71 -16.42 16.04
C HIS A 352 -14.57 -15.24 15.59
N LEU A 353 -14.72 -14.23 16.43
CA LEU A 353 -15.44 -13.00 16.09
C LEU A 353 -14.54 -11.81 16.40
N ALA A 354 -14.48 -10.85 15.47
CA ALA A 354 -13.78 -9.60 15.72
C ALA A 354 -14.63 -8.41 15.30
N TRP A 355 -14.58 -7.35 16.11
CA TRP A 355 -15.11 -6.05 15.77
C TRP A 355 -13.97 -5.05 15.62
N THR A 356 -13.95 -4.34 14.51
CA THR A 356 -12.97 -3.30 14.22
C THR A 356 -13.69 -1.98 13.96
N THR A 357 -13.08 -0.88 14.39
CA THR A 357 -13.53 0.47 14.04
C THR A 357 -12.31 1.38 13.89
N GLY A 358 -12.38 2.29 12.94
CA GLY A 358 -11.28 3.19 12.66
C GLY A 358 -11.54 4.10 11.48
N GLY A 359 -10.47 4.63 10.90
CA GLY A 359 -10.50 5.49 9.74
C GLY A 359 -9.25 6.34 9.64
N GLY A 360 -9.20 7.21 8.64
CA GLY A 360 -8.07 8.05 8.36
C GLY A 360 -8.43 9.44 7.88
N VAL A 361 -7.42 10.31 7.89
CA VAL A 361 -7.49 11.67 7.36
C VAL A 361 -6.30 11.92 6.46
N MET A 362 -6.49 12.68 5.39
CA MET A 362 -5.47 12.95 4.40
C MET A 362 -5.54 14.40 3.94
N HIS A 363 -4.39 15.08 3.95
CA HIS A 363 -4.17 16.39 3.35
C HIS A 363 -3.23 16.21 2.16
N ASN A 364 -3.70 16.55 0.96
CA ASN A 364 -2.96 16.35 -0.29
C ASN A 364 -3.20 17.53 -1.24
N PRO A 365 -2.63 18.71 -0.94
CA PRO A 365 -2.92 19.95 -1.67
C PRO A 365 -2.45 19.87 -3.13
N GLY A 366 -1.37 19.18 -3.41
CA GLY A 366 -0.84 18.99 -4.75
C GLY A 366 -1.43 17.79 -5.49
N ARG A 367 -2.31 17.02 -4.85
CA ARG A 367 -2.86 15.76 -5.38
C ARG A 367 -1.79 14.71 -5.65
N TYR A 368 -0.81 14.69 -4.79
CA TYR A 368 0.21 13.66 -4.72
C TYR A 368 -0.46 12.32 -4.35
N LEU A 369 -0.18 11.26 -5.10
CA LEU A 369 -0.70 9.91 -4.87
C LEU A 369 -2.23 9.73 -4.95
N VAL A 370 -2.98 10.60 -5.60
CA VAL A 370 -4.42 10.42 -5.71
C VAL A 370 -4.77 9.29 -6.66
N LEU A 371 -5.54 8.33 -6.18
CA LEU A 371 -6.19 7.32 -6.99
C LEU A 371 -7.31 7.97 -7.82
N ALA A 372 -7.08 8.18 -9.11
CA ALA A 372 -8.08 8.80 -9.99
C ALA A 372 -9.29 7.89 -10.20
N PRO A 373 -10.52 8.43 -10.32
CA PRO A 373 -11.69 7.65 -10.66
C PRO A 373 -11.56 7.04 -12.05
N THR A 374 -12.25 5.92 -12.24
CA THR A 374 -12.34 5.23 -13.52
C THR A 374 -13.28 6.01 -14.44
N GLY A 375 -12.75 6.84 -15.31
CA GLY A 375 -13.48 7.37 -16.44
C GLY A 375 -13.02 6.74 -17.75
N ASN A 376 -13.80 6.82 -18.80
CA ASN A 376 -13.51 6.22 -20.11
C ASN A 376 -12.19 6.68 -20.76
N ALA A 377 -11.49 7.62 -20.22
CA ALA A 377 -10.46 8.30 -20.97
C ALA A 377 -9.17 8.57 -20.20
N SER A 378 -9.07 8.21 -18.96
CA SER A 378 -7.80 8.45 -18.29
C SER A 378 -7.14 7.14 -17.94
N PRO A 379 -6.03 6.77 -18.59
CA PRO A 379 -5.04 6.05 -17.83
C PRO A 379 -4.80 6.93 -16.60
N ALA A 380 -5.04 6.41 -15.41
CA ALA A 380 -4.67 7.10 -14.19
C ALA A 380 -3.15 7.24 -14.22
N GLY A 381 -2.66 8.26 -14.89
CA GLY A 381 -1.27 8.64 -14.91
C GLY A 381 -0.95 9.12 -13.51
N PHE A 382 -0.18 8.40 -12.83
CA PHE A 382 0.36 8.70 -11.53
C PHE A 382 1.70 9.41 -11.70
N PRO A 383 1.97 10.43 -10.94
CA PRO A 383 1.09 11.48 -10.46
C PRO A 383 0.66 12.41 -11.59
N GLN A 384 -0.57 12.91 -11.56
CA GLN A 384 -0.98 13.93 -12.51
C GLN A 384 -0.10 15.19 -12.33
N PRO A 385 0.48 15.73 -13.39
CA PRO A 385 1.12 17.02 -13.29
C PRO A 385 0.10 18.05 -12.83
N LEU A 386 0.44 18.85 -11.83
CA LEU A 386 -0.40 19.96 -11.38
C LEU A 386 -0.91 20.76 -12.60
N GLY A 387 -2.23 20.82 -12.77
CA GLY A 387 -2.88 21.71 -13.73
C GLY A 387 -3.16 21.19 -15.13
N VAL A 388 -2.94 19.92 -15.42
CA VAL A 388 -3.44 19.31 -16.65
C VAL A 388 -4.70 18.51 -16.31
N ALA A 389 -5.79 19.20 -15.97
CA ALA A 389 -7.10 18.60 -15.89
C ALA A 389 -7.53 18.19 -17.31
N GLN A 390 -7.59 16.90 -17.58
CA GLN A 390 -8.32 16.41 -18.76
C GLN A 390 -9.83 16.49 -18.48
N ALA A 391 -10.66 16.60 -19.51
CA ALA A 391 -12.10 16.74 -19.36
C ALA A 391 -12.79 15.57 -18.62
N SER A 392 -12.08 14.45 -18.45
CA SER A 392 -12.49 13.26 -17.70
C SER A 392 -11.85 13.15 -16.31
N ASP A 393 -10.97 14.07 -15.94
CA ASP A 393 -10.36 14.11 -14.61
C ASP A 393 -11.41 14.60 -13.60
N PRO A 394 -11.66 13.90 -12.47
CA PRO A 394 -12.58 14.37 -11.44
C PRO A 394 -12.18 15.74 -10.89
N PHE A 395 -10.92 16.08 -10.95
CA PHE A 395 -10.38 17.38 -10.58
C PHE A 395 -10.59 18.46 -11.66
N ALA A 396 -11.06 18.11 -12.85
CA ALA A 396 -11.45 19.10 -13.86
C ALA A 396 -12.60 20.00 -13.39
N ILE A 397 -13.47 19.50 -12.48
CA ILE A 397 -14.58 20.25 -11.88
C ILE A 397 -14.04 21.33 -10.93
N ALA A 398 -12.91 21.09 -10.27
CA ALA A 398 -12.25 22.01 -9.36
C ALA A 398 -10.72 22.01 -9.57
N PRO A 399 -10.23 22.49 -10.74
CA PRO A 399 -8.81 22.50 -11.04
C PRO A 399 -8.02 23.29 -9.98
N GLY A 400 -6.95 22.70 -9.47
CA GLY A 400 -6.10 23.33 -8.47
C GLY A 400 -6.65 23.28 -7.03
N ALA A 401 -7.87 22.83 -6.78
CA ALA A 401 -8.36 22.65 -5.41
C ALA A 401 -7.58 21.57 -4.69
N PRO A 402 -7.22 21.73 -3.40
CA PRO A 402 -6.55 20.70 -2.62
C PRO A 402 -7.46 19.47 -2.48
N PHE A 403 -6.84 18.31 -2.39
CA PHE A 403 -7.52 17.08 -2.10
C PHE A 403 -7.35 16.74 -0.62
N ASP A 404 -8.31 17.19 0.19
CA ASP A 404 -8.45 16.79 1.58
C ASP A 404 -9.52 15.71 1.66
N ALA A 405 -9.24 14.64 2.39
CA ALA A 405 -10.17 13.54 2.50
C ALA A 405 -10.12 12.90 3.90
N TYR A 406 -11.19 12.20 4.23
CA TYR A 406 -11.24 11.34 5.38
C TYR A 406 -12.12 10.13 5.12
N ASP A 407 -11.90 9.10 5.87
CA ASP A 407 -12.80 7.95 5.99
C ASP A 407 -13.02 7.56 7.44
N TYR A 408 -14.13 6.90 7.69
CA TYR A 408 -14.35 6.14 8.91
C TYR A 408 -15.10 4.86 8.55
N GLU A 409 -14.81 3.81 9.31
CA GLU A 409 -15.36 2.50 9.05
C GLU A 409 -15.53 1.69 10.32
N THR A 410 -16.45 0.76 10.27
CA THR A 410 -16.66 -0.22 11.32
C THR A 410 -17.14 -1.52 10.68
N GLY A 411 -16.63 -2.63 11.17
CA GLY A 411 -16.98 -3.94 10.62
C GLY A 411 -16.86 -5.07 11.63
N ILE A 412 -17.49 -6.17 11.31
CA ILE A 412 -17.47 -7.41 12.07
C ILE A 412 -16.98 -8.51 11.14
N GLN A 413 -15.96 -9.23 11.60
CA GLN A 413 -15.42 -10.40 10.93
C GLN A 413 -15.76 -11.65 11.76
N TYR A 414 -16.38 -12.63 11.12
CA TYR A 414 -16.56 -13.98 11.66
C TYR A 414 -15.56 -14.92 10.99
N MET A 415 -14.71 -15.53 11.80
CA MET A 415 -13.58 -16.39 11.40
C MET A 415 -13.76 -17.76 12.08
N PRO A 416 -14.54 -18.67 11.48
CA PRO A 416 -14.81 -19.99 12.09
C PRO A 416 -13.55 -20.83 12.26
N ASP A 417 -12.54 -20.58 11.45
CA ASP A 417 -11.20 -21.17 11.50
C ASP A 417 -10.12 -20.22 10.98
N GLU A 418 -8.90 -20.72 10.84
CA GLU A 418 -7.78 -19.93 10.32
C GLU A 418 -7.86 -19.67 8.80
N GLN A 419 -8.73 -20.37 8.07
CA GLN A 419 -8.78 -20.38 6.62
C GLN A 419 -9.81 -19.43 6.04
N GLU A 420 -10.91 -19.15 6.76
CA GLU A 420 -12.00 -18.36 6.19
C GLU A 420 -12.40 -17.16 7.05
N THR A 421 -12.89 -16.13 6.38
CA THR A 421 -13.46 -14.93 6.99
C THR A 421 -14.75 -14.55 6.28
N TRP A 422 -15.79 -14.33 7.05
CA TRP A 422 -17.01 -13.64 6.66
C TRP A 422 -16.97 -12.24 7.23
N ASP A 423 -17.12 -11.25 6.37
CA ASP A 423 -17.00 -9.83 6.73
C ASP A 423 -18.30 -9.08 6.44
N ILE A 424 -18.70 -8.20 7.36
CA ILE A 424 -19.70 -7.18 7.14
C ILE A 424 -19.14 -5.85 7.61
N GLU A 425 -19.08 -4.86 6.71
CA GLU A 425 -18.48 -3.58 6.94
C GLU A 425 -19.37 -2.43 6.49
N VAL A 426 -19.34 -1.32 7.24
CA VAL A 426 -19.88 -0.03 6.84
C VAL A 426 -18.70 0.95 6.74
N ASN A 427 -18.52 1.52 5.56
CA ASN A 427 -17.48 2.48 5.27
C ASN A 427 -18.10 3.79 4.77
N HIS A 428 -17.59 4.92 5.26
CA HIS A 428 -17.90 6.24 4.76
C HIS A 428 -16.62 6.98 4.37
N ARG A 429 -16.60 7.51 3.15
CA ARG A 429 -15.50 8.32 2.61
C ARG A 429 -16.00 9.69 2.20
N GLN A 430 -15.18 10.72 2.43
CA GLN A 430 -15.45 12.07 1.99
C GLN A 430 -14.18 12.74 1.47
N ALA A 431 -14.35 13.53 0.41
CA ALA A 431 -13.29 14.37 -0.16
C ALA A 431 -13.73 15.83 -0.25
N SER A 432 -12.78 16.75 -0.26
CA SER A 432 -13.00 18.19 -0.43
C SER A 432 -13.57 18.55 -1.80
N VAL A 433 -13.30 17.71 -2.80
CA VAL A 433 -13.77 17.86 -4.20
C VAL A 433 -14.71 16.72 -4.58
N PRO A 434 -15.59 16.88 -5.59
CA PRO A 434 -16.36 15.77 -6.14
C PRO A 434 -15.42 14.69 -6.69
N TYR A 435 -15.52 13.48 -6.16
CA TYR A 435 -14.59 12.39 -6.45
C TYR A 435 -15.26 11.03 -6.60
N PHE A 436 -16.25 10.71 -5.76
CA PHE A 436 -16.94 9.43 -5.76
C PHE A 436 -18.06 9.40 -6.79
N ALA A 437 -18.38 8.20 -7.30
CA ALA A 437 -19.48 8.04 -8.25
C ALA A 437 -20.81 8.51 -7.65
N GLY A 438 -21.51 9.37 -8.39
CA GLY A 438 -22.90 9.71 -8.14
C GLY A 438 -23.85 8.74 -8.85
N HIS A 439 -25.15 8.99 -8.72
CA HIS A 439 -26.19 8.14 -9.31
C HIS A 439 -26.07 8.02 -10.85
N GLY A 440 -25.65 9.08 -11.55
CA GLY A 440 -25.44 9.08 -12.99
C GLY A 440 -24.28 8.22 -13.49
N GLY A 441 -23.47 7.72 -12.57
CA GLY A 441 -22.31 6.88 -12.90
C GLY A 441 -21.11 7.66 -13.43
N VAL A 442 -20.03 6.96 -13.70
CA VAL A 442 -18.73 7.53 -14.15
C VAL A 442 -18.28 7.00 -15.50
N THR A 443 -19.00 6.05 -16.08
CA THR A 443 -18.76 5.56 -17.44
C THR A 443 -19.74 6.20 -18.42
N SER A 444 -19.27 6.40 -19.66
CA SER A 444 -20.11 6.92 -20.74
C SER A 444 -21.32 6.00 -20.98
N PRO A 445 -22.48 6.55 -21.38
CA PRO A 445 -23.67 5.76 -21.70
C PRO A 445 -23.45 4.68 -22.78
N ASP A 446 -22.44 4.85 -23.64
CA ASP A 446 -22.11 3.88 -24.68
C ASP A 446 -21.25 2.71 -24.14
N GLY A 447 -20.98 2.68 -22.83
CA GLY A 447 -20.27 1.62 -22.17
C GLY A 447 -18.75 1.80 -22.09
N TYR A 448 -18.12 0.82 -21.49
CA TYR A 448 -16.70 0.85 -21.13
C TYR A 448 -15.74 0.84 -22.34
N SER A 449 -16.14 0.27 -23.45
CA SER A 449 -15.26 -0.02 -24.61
C SER A 449 -15.19 1.09 -25.64
N THR A 450 -15.90 2.20 -25.47
CA THR A 450 -15.92 3.26 -26.48
C THR A 450 -14.69 4.14 -26.36
N THR A 451 -14.02 4.34 -27.47
CA THR A 451 -12.90 5.29 -27.60
C THR A 451 -13.38 6.73 -27.76
N THR A 452 -14.69 6.94 -27.91
CA THR A 452 -15.30 8.26 -28.13
C THR A 452 -16.33 8.54 -27.06
N THR A 453 -16.06 9.53 -26.21
CA THR A 453 -17.06 10.02 -25.24
C THR A 453 -18.10 10.87 -25.97
N PRO A 454 -19.42 10.66 -25.75
CA PRO A 454 -20.46 11.51 -26.32
C PRO A 454 -20.22 12.99 -25.98
N LYS A 455 -20.48 13.86 -26.96
CA LYS A 455 -20.29 15.30 -26.77
C LYS A 455 -21.15 15.82 -25.60
N GLY A 456 -20.48 16.46 -24.65
CA GLY A 456 -21.14 17.03 -23.47
C GLY A 456 -21.39 16.05 -22.33
N TRP A 457 -20.95 14.79 -22.45
CA TRP A 457 -20.96 13.87 -21.33
C TRP A 457 -19.86 14.20 -20.32
N ALA A 458 -20.18 14.08 -19.04
CA ALA A 458 -19.25 14.15 -17.94
C ALA A 458 -19.65 13.11 -16.88
N PRO A 459 -18.70 12.57 -16.12
CA PRO A 459 -19.03 11.69 -15.00
C PRO A 459 -19.86 12.44 -13.95
N ASP A 460 -20.82 11.74 -13.37
CA ASP A 460 -21.54 12.23 -12.19
C ASP A 460 -20.73 11.93 -10.95
N LEU A 461 -20.21 12.97 -10.33
CA LEU A 461 -19.32 12.86 -9.17
C LEU A 461 -19.89 13.59 -7.96
N GLN A 462 -19.72 12.97 -6.79
CA GLN A 462 -20.10 13.52 -5.50
C GLN A 462 -18.92 13.52 -4.52
N LYS A 463 -19.04 14.31 -3.45
CA LYS A 463 -17.96 14.49 -2.46
C LYS A 463 -17.84 13.36 -1.46
N SER A 464 -18.88 12.57 -1.28
CA SER A 464 -18.88 11.49 -0.28
C SER A 464 -19.55 10.25 -0.82
N ASP A 465 -19.16 9.10 -0.26
CA ASP A 465 -19.83 7.83 -0.50
C ASP A 465 -19.93 7.05 0.83
N THR A 466 -21.06 6.38 1.02
CA THR A 466 -21.27 5.44 2.13
C THR A 466 -21.60 4.09 1.56
N ARG A 467 -20.88 3.06 2.00
CA ARG A 467 -20.95 1.69 1.47
C ARG A 467 -21.25 0.70 2.58
N ILE A 468 -22.02 -0.32 2.24
CA ILE A 468 -22.12 -1.55 3.03
C ILE A 468 -21.46 -2.63 2.20
N ILE A 469 -20.57 -3.38 2.82
CA ILE A 469 -19.76 -4.41 2.17
C ILE A 469 -20.04 -5.72 2.88
N LEU A 470 -20.33 -6.76 2.11
CA LEU A 470 -20.35 -8.15 2.56
C LEU A 470 -19.21 -8.85 1.83
N ALA A 471 -18.32 -9.52 2.53
CA ALA A 471 -17.22 -10.23 1.88
C ALA A 471 -17.05 -11.64 2.44
N PHE A 472 -16.55 -12.50 1.57
CA PHE A 472 -16.07 -13.84 1.89
C PHE A 472 -14.63 -13.98 1.42
N LEU A 473 -13.77 -14.35 2.34
CA LEU A 473 -12.33 -14.49 2.12
C LEU A 473 -11.91 -15.91 2.52
N LEU A 474 -11.13 -16.54 1.67
CA LEU A 474 -10.62 -17.90 1.90
C LEU A 474 -9.14 -17.94 1.56
N ARG A 475 -8.33 -18.59 2.42
CA ARG A 475 -6.89 -18.79 2.21
C ARG A 475 -6.47 -20.19 2.64
N PHE A 476 -5.68 -20.85 1.79
CA PHE A 476 -5.01 -22.12 2.05
C PHE A 476 -3.51 -22.00 1.85
#